data_cbf7f6b282867314dc5aa37a30c79049
#
_entry.id   cbf7f6b282867314dc5aa37a30c79049
#
_cell.length_a   1.000
_cell.length_b   1.000
_cell.length_c   1.000
_cell.angle_alpha   90.00
_cell.angle_beta   90.00
_cell.angle_gamma   90.00
#
_symmetry.space_group_name_H-M   'P 1'
#
loop_
_entity.id
_entity.type
_entity.pdbx_description
1 polymer ?
#
loop_
_entity_poly.entity_id
_entity_poly.type
_entity_poly.pdbx_seq_one_letter_code
_entity_poly.pdbx_strand_id
1 'polypeptide(L)'
;FWTGSMRVGIESALKMTKSSDHIMSLNNDVTLVKGSVEELLKEANKHKKGLYGSLSLSAADKDTIVPSGTIVKSWLLNLTSHIYNSRSYSNLDSYFPVKVDILTGRSVLYPVEIFKAIGNFNSKSFPHYGGDDEFTVRANRLGWQLFLVPKSTVYVDQKATGLNPTIRVLSIKSLFLSIFSIRSTNNVVVRTKLAIKIAPWYAIPTYAFISYLKIFSTILISMLKLFLKKHTR
;
A
#
# COMPACT_ATOMS: atom_id res chain seq x y z
N PHE A 1 -2.20 -12.16 10.32
CA PHE A 1 -2.19 -11.45 9.04
C PHE A 1 -1.73 -10.01 9.23
N TRP A 2 -1.23 -9.37 8.16
CA TRP A 2 -0.52 -8.09 8.21
C TRP A 2 -1.23 -7.02 9.04
N THR A 3 -2.45 -6.64 8.71
CA THR A 3 -3.19 -5.59 9.42
C THR A 3 -3.44 -5.92 10.89
N GLY A 4 -3.66 -7.19 11.21
CA GLY A 4 -3.80 -7.65 12.60
C GLY A 4 -2.50 -7.50 13.38
N SER A 5 -1.37 -7.89 12.79
CA SER A 5 -0.04 -7.71 13.40
C SER A 5 0.30 -6.25 13.60
N MET A 6 0.02 -5.40 12.59
CA MET A 6 0.19 -3.94 12.69
C MET A 6 -0.64 -3.35 13.84
N ARG A 7 -1.91 -3.75 13.94
CA ARG A 7 -2.78 -3.29 15.02
C ARG A 7 -2.22 -3.62 16.40
N VAL A 8 -1.81 -4.88 16.63
CA VAL A 8 -1.23 -5.30 17.91
C VAL A 8 0.09 -4.58 18.20
N GLY A 9 0.95 -4.45 17.20
CA GLY A 9 2.22 -3.72 17.32
C GLY A 9 2.00 -2.25 17.70
N ILE A 10 1.06 -1.56 17.06
CA ILE A 10 0.68 -0.19 17.40
C ILE A 10 0.10 -0.10 18.83
N GLU A 11 -0.81 -1.00 19.21
CA GLU A 11 -1.38 -1.04 20.58
C GLU A 11 -0.29 -1.21 21.63
N SER A 12 0.74 -2.01 21.35
CA SER A 12 1.89 -2.20 22.24
C SER A 12 2.80 -0.96 22.26
N ALA A 13 3.10 -0.36 21.12
CA ALA A 13 3.92 0.85 21.03
C ALA A 13 3.27 2.04 21.75
N LEU A 14 1.95 2.21 21.63
CA LEU A 14 1.20 3.29 22.28
C LEU A 14 1.29 3.28 23.80
N LYS A 15 1.57 2.12 24.42
CA LYS A 15 1.79 2.02 25.88
C LYS A 15 3.13 2.62 26.32
N MET A 16 4.08 2.75 25.41
CA MET A 16 5.45 3.20 25.66
C MET A 16 5.76 4.58 25.07
N THR A 17 4.82 5.17 24.32
CA THR A 17 5.01 6.44 23.61
C THR A 17 4.25 7.59 24.23
N LYS A 18 4.80 8.81 24.06
CA LYS A 18 4.14 10.09 24.37
C LYS A 18 3.41 10.62 23.12
N SER A 19 2.51 11.58 23.30
CA SER A 19 1.78 12.19 22.17
C SER A 19 2.68 12.87 21.13
N SER A 20 3.84 13.37 21.56
CA SER A 20 4.84 14.00 20.69
C SER A 20 5.70 13.02 19.89
N ASP A 21 5.60 11.73 20.17
CA ASP A 21 6.44 10.72 19.55
C ASP A 21 5.86 10.27 18.20
N HIS A 22 6.66 9.49 17.49
CA HIS A 22 6.26 8.85 16.24
C HIS A 22 6.39 7.33 16.36
N ILE A 23 5.53 6.61 15.66
CA ILE A 23 5.62 5.16 15.48
C ILE A 23 5.91 4.89 14.02
N MET A 24 6.94 4.08 13.76
CA MET A 24 7.27 3.65 12.39
C MET A 24 6.79 2.23 12.16
N SER A 25 6.00 2.03 11.10
CA SER A 25 5.72 0.68 10.61
C SER A 25 6.82 0.24 9.68
N LEU A 26 7.22 -1.02 9.80
CA LEU A 26 8.17 -1.65 8.90
C LEU A 26 7.75 -3.08 8.63
N ASN A 27 7.65 -3.44 7.36
CA ASN A 27 7.36 -4.83 6.97
C ASN A 27 8.60 -5.71 7.14
N ASN A 28 8.39 -7.00 7.37
CA ASN A 28 9.46 -7.97 7.52
C ASN A 28 10.17 -8.36 6.20
N ASP A 29 9.60 -7.97 5.05
CA ASP A 29 10.16 -8.15 3.70
C ASP A 29 10.86 -6.88 3.17
N VAL A 30 11.19 -5.96 4.08
CA VAL A 30 11.78 -4.66 3.76
C VAL A 30 13.12 -4.48 4.47
N THR A 31 14.10 -3.96 3.76
CA THR A 31 15.41 -3.55 4.32
C THR A 31 15.52 -2.03 4.29
N LEU A 32 15.73 -1.43 5.45
CA LEU A 32 15.98 0.02 5.58
C LEU A 32 17.35 0.39 4.99
N VAL A 33 17.38 1.47 4.24
CA VAL A 33 18.63 2.10 3.82
C VAL A 33 19.09 3.07 4.92
N LYS A 34 20.39 3.15 5.15
CA LYS A 34 20.98 4.06 6.15
C LYS A 34 20.54 5.51 5.90
N GLY A 35 20.11 6.21 6.93
CA GLY A 35 19.62 7.58 6.84
C GLY A 35 18.11 7.72 6.52
N SER A 36 17.42 6.62 6.22
CA SER A 36 15.99 6.67 5.83
C SER A 36 15.07 7.16 6.95
N VAL A 37 15.34 6.75 8.19
CA VAL A 37 14.54 7.17 9.35
C VAL A 37 14.74 8.65 9.61
N GLU A 38 15.98 9.12 9.54
CA GLU A 38 16.36 10.52 9.74
C GLU A 38 15.67 11.43 8.72
N GLU A 39 15.57 11.01 7.46
CA GLU A 39 14.86 11.79 6.43
C GLU A 39 13.34 11.84 6.68
N LEU A 40 12.73 10.76 7.18
CA LEU A 40 11.32 10.79 7.59
C LEU A 40 11.09 11.74 8.78
N LEU A 41 11.92 11.65 9.81
CA LEU A 41 11.84 12.52 10.99
C LEU A 41 12.07 14.00 10.63
N LYS A 42 13.00 14.29 9.72
CA LYS A 42 13.25 15.64 9.21
C LYS A 42 11.99 16.23 8.54
N GLU A 43 11.27 15.45 7.76
CA GLU A 43 10.02 15.89 7.17
C GLU A 43 8.89 15.99 8.21
N ALA A 44 8.82 15.09 9.18
CA ALA A 44 7.84 15.12 10.26
C ALA A 44 7.95 16.39 11.12
N ASN A 45 9.15 16.92 11.30
CA ASN A 45 9.37 18.17 12.03
C ASN A 45 8.83 19.40 11.28
N LYS A 46 8.62 19.34 9.96
CA LYS A 46 8.09 20.46 9.17
C LYS A 46 6.58 20.54 9.18
N HIS A 47 5.88 19.40 9.32
CA HIS A 47 4.44 19.31 9.21
C HIS A 47 3.84 18.49 10.36
N LYS A 48 3.23 19.13 11.35
CA LYS A 48 2.68 18.45 12.54
C LYS A 48 1.59 17.41 12.25
N LYS A 49 0.79 17.60 11.19
CA LYS A 49 -0.29 16.66 10.78
C LYS A 49 0.11 15.89 9.50
N GLY A 50 1.20 15.15 9.54
CA GLY A 50 1.69 14.40 8.40
C GLY A 50 1.91 12.92 8.69
N LEU A 51 1.74 12.09 7.67
CA LEU A 51 2.21 10.70 7.58
C LEU A 51 3.30 10.66 6.51
N TYR A 52 4.39 9.96 6.76
CA TYR A 52 5.58 10.00 5.92
C TYR A 52 5.96 8.58 5.50
N GLY A 53 5.83 8.27 4.21
CA GLY A 53 6.21 6.98 3.65
C GLY A 53 7.55 7.05 2.94
N SER A 54 8.37 6.01 3.11
CA SER A 54 9.60 5.83 2.36
C SER A 54 9.31 5.41 0.93
N LEU A 55 10.17 5.82 0.00
CA LEU A 55 10.17 5.30 -1.36
C LEU A 55 10.71 3.88 -1.37
N SER A 56 9.96 2.96 -1.97
CA SER A 56 10.35 1.55 -2.07
C SER A 56 11.10 1.30 -3.37
N LEU A 57 12.24 0.65 -3.28
CA LEU A 57 13.06 0.20 -4.40
C LEU A 57 13.08 -1.33 -4.46
N SER A 58 13.18 -1.88 -5.65
CA SER A 58 13.34 -3.31 -5.84
C SER A 58 14.65 -3.78 -5.20
N ALA A 59 14.62 -4.82 -4.37
CA ALA A 59 15.82 -5.40 -3.78
C ALA A 59 16.74 -6.07 -4.82
N ALA A 60 16.21 -6.38 -6.03
CA ALA A 60 16.96 -7.07 -7.07
C ALA A 60 18.02 -6.18 -7.74
N ASP A 61 17.67 -4.92 -8.01
CA ASP A 61 18.54 -3.94 -8.69
C ASP A 61 18.84 -2.70 -7.86
N LYS A 62 18.13 -2.50 -6.75
CA LYS A 62 18.25 -1.38 -5.81
C LYS A 62 18.02 0.01 -6.46
N ASP A 63 17.43 0.06 -7.63
CA ASP A 63 17.19 1.28 -8.39
C ASP A 63 15.78 1.39 -8.95
N THR A 64 15.14 0.28 -9.36
CA THR A 64 13.76 0.31 -9.86
C THR A 64 12.78 0.64 -8.75
N ILE A 65 12.04 1.74 -8.92
CA ILE A 65 11.01 2.18 -7.98
C ILE A 65 9.78 1.27 -8.10
N VAL A 66 9.31 0.76 -6.96
CA VAL A 66 8.08 -0.03 -6.86
C VAL A 66 6.98 0.79 -6.16
N PRO A 67 5.68 0.41 -6.30
CA PRO A 67 4.56 1.19 -5.74
C PRO A 67 4.76 1.53 -4.26
N SER A 68 4.77 2.82 -3.93
CA SER A 68 4.99 3.33 -2.56
C SER A 68 3.95 4.36 -2.15
N GLY A 69 3.62 5.29 -3.05
CA GLY A 69 2.60 6.31 -2.87
C GLY A 69 1.69 6.37 -4.09
N THR A 70 0.41 6.66 -3.87
CA THR A 70 -0.62 6.63 -4.90
C THR A 70 -1.39 7.94 -4.93
N ILE A 71 -1.61 8.46 -6.14
CA ILE A 71 -2.56 9.56 -6.42
C ILE A 71 -3.84 8.95 -6.99
N VAL A 72 -4.98 9.37 -6.47
CA VAL A 72 -6.30 9.02 -7.00
C VAL A 72 -6.72 10.05 -8.04
N LYS A 73 -6.66 9.66 -9.31
CA LYS A 73 -7.05 10.54 -10.43
C LYS A 73 -8.57 10.63 -10.60
N SER A 74 -9.27 9.55 -10.31
CA SER A 74 -10.75 9.49 -10.36
C SER A 74 -11.28 8.38 -9.47
N TRP A 75 -12.11 8.74 -8.51
CA TRP A 75 -12.85 7.77 -7.71
C TRP A 75 -13.93 7.04 -8.53
N LEU A 76 -14.64 7.75 -9.40
CA LEU A 76 -15.67 7.16 -10.28
C LEU A 76 -15.11 6.07 -11.18
N LEU A 77 -13.93 6.31 -11.77
CA LEU A 77 -13.28 5.37 -12.67
C LEU A 77 -12.31 4.42 -11.97
N ASN A 78 -12.22 4.48 -10.63
CA ASN A 78 -11.21 3.75 -9.86
C ASN A 78 -9.82 3.86 -10.54
N LEU A 79 -9.47 5.08 -10.95
CA LEU A 79 -8.23 5.38 -11.66
C LEU A 79 -7.22 5.95 -10.69
N THR A 80 -6.12 5.24 -10.54
CA THR A 80 -5.01 5.61 -9.65
C THR A 80 -3.68 5.63 -10.42
N SER A 81 -2.72 6.38 -9.92
CA SER A 81 -1.36 6.40 -10.44
C SER A 81 -0.38 6.27 -9.29
N HIS A 82 0.51 5.30 -9.37
CA HIS A 82 1.62 5.18 -8.41
C HIS A 82 2.73 6.15 -8.81
N ILE A 83 3.16 6.97 -7.85
CA ILE A 83 4.21 7.95 -8.06
C ILE A 83 5.53 7.23 -8.36
N TYR A 84 6.19 7.65 -9.42
CA TYR A 84 7.50 7.15 -9.89
C TYR A 84 7.57 5.65 -10.20
N ASN A 85 6.47 4.89 -10.15
CA ASN A 85 6.51 3.43 -10.35
C ASN A 85 7.22 3.04 -11.66
N SER A 86 8.08 2.03 -11.58
CA SER A 86 8.91 1.51 -12.67
C SER A 86 9.95 2.50 -13.23
N ARG A 87 10.14 3.67 -12.60
CA ARG A 87 11.24 4.59 -12.93
C ARG A 87 12.51 4.17 -12.20
N SER A 88 13.65 4.59 -12.73
CA SER A 88 14.95 4.48 -12.04
C SER A 88 15.03 5.55 -10.95
N TYR A 89 15.46 5.16 -9.76
CA TYR A 89 15.66 6.09 -8.64
C TYR A 89 16.80 7.07 -8.91
N SER A 90 17.89 6.59 -9.51
CA SER A 90 19.06 7.42 -9.86
C SER A 90 18.74 8.50 -10.89
N ASN A 91 17.65 8.33 -11.66
CA ASN A 91 17.21 9.26 -12.71
C ASN A 91 15.99 10.11 -12.29
N LEU A 92 15.73 10.26 -10.97
CA LEU A 92 14.67 11.15 -10.53
C LEU A 92 15.09 12.61 -10.69
N ASP A 93 14.20 13.42 -11.27
CA ASP A 93 14.40 14.87 -11.45
C ASP A 93 14.37 15.63 -10.12
N SER A 94 13.75 15.03 -9.08
CA SER A 94 13.57 15.66 -7.79
C SER A 94 13.43 14.62 -6.67
N TYR A 95 14.02 14.92 -5.53
CA TYR A 95 13.93 14.14 -4.29
C TYR A 95 13.13 14.86 -3.19
N PHE A 96 12.36 15.89 -3.54
CA PHE A 96 11.45 16.54 -2.60
C PHE A 96 10.27 15.66 -2.24
N PRO A 97 9.73 15.79 -1.01
CA PRO A 97 8.52 15.08 -0.61
C PRO A 97 7.35 15.41 -1.52
N VAL A 98 6.59 14.38 -1.89
CA VAL A 98 5.41 14.50 -2.75
C VAL A 98 4.16 14.15 -1.97
N LYS A 99 3.13 15.02 -2.02
CA LYS A 99 1.81 14.70 -1.46
C LYS A 99 1.18 13.56 -2.24
N VAL A 100 0.58 12.62 -1.51
CA VAL A 100 -0.12 11.48 -2.07
C VAL A 100 -1.47 11.29 -1.39
N ASP A 101 -2.37 10.51 -1.98
CA ASP A 101 -3.68 10.20 -1.41
C ASP A 101 -3.67 8.91 -0.59
N ILE A 102 -2.74 8.00 -0.91
CA ILE A 102 -2.59 6.70 -0.26
C ILE A 102 -1.09 6.39 -0.11
N LEU A 103 -0.70 5.89 1.05
CA LEU A 103 0.64 5.34 1.32
C LEU A 103 0.57 3.84 1.48
N THR A 104 1.51 3.11 0.88
CA THR A 104 1.67 1.68 1.16
C THR A 104 2.30 1.47 2.53
N GLY A 105 1.78 0.52 3.31
CA GLY A 105 2.18 0.29 4.71
C GLY A 105 3.56 -0.34 4.93
N ARG A 106 4.46 -0.33 3.92
CA ARG A 106 5.77 -1.00 4.00
C ARG A 106 6.76 -0.33 4.95
N SER A 107 6.79 0.99 4.91
CA SER A 107 7.67 1.83 5.74
C SER A 107 7.01 3.19 5.85
N VAL A 108 6.28 3.41 6.94
CA VAL A 108 5.55 4.66 7.18
C VAL A 108 5.77 5.12 8.61
N LEU A 109 6.11 6.39 8.76
CA LEU A 109 6.21 7.09 10.03
C LEU A 109 4.88 7.80 10.33
N TYR A 110 4.31 7.48 11.49
CA TYR A 110 3.03 8.02 11.98
C TYR A 110 3.27 8.83 13.24
N PRO A 111 2.74 10.06 13.39
CA PRO A 111 2.68 10.71 14.69
C PRO A 111 1.72 9.94 15.61
N VAL A 112 2.08 9.77 16.88
CA VAL A 112 1.25 9.02 17.87
C VAL A 112 -0.16 9.59 17.97
N GLU A 113 -0.30 10.90 17.82
CA GLU A 113 -1.59 11.59 17.88
C GLU A 113 -2.62 11.06 16.87
N ILE A 114 -2.20 10.53 15.72
CA ILE A 114 -3.13 10.03 14.71
C ILE A 114 -3.96 8.87 15.24
N PHE A 115 -3.35 7.96 16.02
CA PHE A 115 -4.05 6.81 16.58
C PHE A 115 -5.09 7.20 17.64
N LYS A 116 -4.89 8.33 18.31
CA LYS A 116 -5.90 8.93 19.20
C LYS A 116 -7.02 9.58 18.43
N ALA A 117 -6.70 10.26 17.31
CA ALA A 117 -7.64 11.03 16.51
C ALA A 117 -8.55 10.14 15.64
N ILE A 118 -8.01 9.12 15.00
CA ILE A 118 -8.74 8.30 14.02
C ILE A 118 -8.82 6.81 14.38
N GLY A 119 -8.25 6.40 15.51
CA GLY A 119 -8.15 5.00 15.91
C GLY A 119 -7.08 4.21 15.15
N ASN A 120 -7.00 2.92 15.44
CA ASN A 120 -6.00 2.01 14.87
C ASN A 120 -6.45 1.42 13.52
N PHE A 121 -5.64 0.56 12.93
CA PHE A 121 -5.93 -0.19 11.71
C PHE A 121 -7.19 -1.07 11.84
N ASN A 122 -8.03 -1.07 10.81
CA ASN A 122 -9.27 -1.86 10.76
C ASN A 122 -8.99 -3.32 10.36
N SER A 123 -8.39 -4.10 11.25
CA SER A 123 -8.05 -5.51 11.00
C SER A 123 -9.28 -6.43 10.86
N LYS A 124 -10.44 -6.02 11.38
CA LYS A 124 -11.70 -6.78 11.25
C LYS A 124 -12.22 -6.76 9.80
N SER A 125 -12.16 -5.62 9.14
CA SER A 125 -12.60 -5.48 7.74
C SER A 125 -11.52 -5.89 6.75
N PHE A 126 -10.25 -5.60 7.08
CA PHE A 126 -9.08 -5.79 6.23
C PHE A 126 -8.01 -6.60 6.97
N PRO A 127 -8.14 -7.92 7.04
CA PRO A 127 -7.19 -8.71 7.82
C PRO A 127 -5.78 -8.74 7.23
N HIS A 128 -5.62 -8.56 5.89
CA HIS A 128 -4.33 -8.60 5.22
C HIS A 128 -4.14 -7.43 4.25
N TYR A 129 -4.84 -7.42 3.12
CA TYR A 129 -4.77 -6.35 2.11
C TYR A 129 -5.81 -5.26 2.36
N GLY A 130 -5.47 -4.01 1.99
CA GLY A 130 -6.35 -2.85 2.03
C GLY A 130 -6.44 -2.16 3.39
N GLY A 131 -5.74 -2.66 4.41
CA GLY A 131 -5.71 -2.01 5.72
C GLY A 131 -4.94 -0.70 5.72
N ASP A 132 -3.85 -0.64 4.98
CA ASP A 132 -3.04 0.55 4.73
C ASP A 132 -3.78 1.56 3.86
N ASP A 133 -4.42 1.11 2.78
CA ASP A 133 -5.26 1.97 1.92
C ASP A 133 -6.39 2.62 2.74
N GLU A 134 -7.12 1.83 3.53
CA GLU A 134 -8.23 2.34 4.35
C GLU A 134 -7.72 3.33 5.41
N PHE A 135 -6.65 2.99 6.11
CA PHE A 135 -6.11 3.83 7.18
C PHE A 135 -5.64 5.18 6.62
N THR A 136 -4.88 5.18 5.52
CA THR A 136 -4.32 6.40 4.95
C THR A 136 -5.38 7.28 4.29
N VAL A 137 -6.39 6.69 3.60
CA VAL A 137 -7.53 7.47 3.08
C VAL A 137 -8.37 8.05 4.21
N ARG A 138 -8.61 7.30 5.28
CA ARG A 138 -9.32 7.81 6.47
C ARG A 138 -8.55 8.94 7.14
N ALA A 139 -7.24 8.84 7.26
CA ALA A 139 -6.37 9.90 7.75
C ALA A 139 -6.47 11.17 6.87
N ASN A 140 -6.35 11.00 5.55
CA ASN A 140 -6.43 12.12 4.60
C ASN A 140 -7.77 12.88 4.71
N ARG A 141 -8.89 12.15 4.80
CA ARG A 141 -10.23 12.74 4.96
C ARG A 141 -10.40 13.53 6.26
N LEU A 142 -9.64 13.20 7.29
CA LEU A 142 -9.65 13.91 8.57
C LEU A 142 -8.55 14.99 8.68
N GLY A 143 -8.00 15.39 7.52
CA GLY A 143 -7.09 16.52 7.38
C GLY A 143 -5.62 16.20 7.69
N TRP A 144 -5.24 14.91 7.77
CA TRP A 144 -3.84 14.51 7.81
C TRP A 144 -3.25 14.50 6.41
N GLN A 145 -2.06 15.07 6.25
CA GLN A 145 -1.37 15.08 4.97
C GLN A 145 -0.50 13.84 4.82
N LEU A 146 -0.46 13.27 3.62
CA LEU A 146 0.35 12.10 3.33
C LEU A 146 1.48 12.49 2.39
N PHE A 147 2.71 12.17 2.77
CA PHE A 147 3.91 12.47 2.00
C PHE A 147 4.69 11.20 1.66
N LEU A 148 4.97 11.01 0.39
CA LEU A 148 6.02 10.12 -0.05
C LEU A 148 7.34 10.90 0.02
N VAL A 149 8.35 10.37 0.72
CA VAL A 149 9.65 11.03 0.95
C VAL A 149 10.73 10.31 0.15
N PRO A 150 11.10 10.79 -1.06
CA PRO A 150 12.04 10.09 -1.95
C PRO A 150 13.44 9.92 -1.38
N LYS A 151 13.89 10.81 -0.49
CA LYS A 151 15.19 10.67 0.21
C LYS A 151 15.21 9.55 1.25
N SER A 152 14.05 9.14 1.75
CA SER A 152 13.91 7.96 2.60
C SER A 152 13.64 6.76 1.71
N THR A 153 14.55 5.80 1.66
CA THR A 153 14.43 4.64 0.76
C THR A 153 14.47 3.33 1.53
N VAL A 154 13.76 2.34 0.99
CA VAL A 154 13.76 0.97 1.50
C VAL A 154 13.85 -0.01 0.33
N TYR A 155 14.55 -1.13 0.53
CA TYR A 155 14.58 -2.22 -0.44
C TYR A 155 13.47 -3.23 -0.12
N VAL A 156 12.74 -3.66 -1.14
CA VAL A 156 11.60 -4.58 -1.03
C VAL A 156 11.85 -5.84 -1.82
N ASP A 157 11.75 -7.00 -1.17
CA ASP A 157 11.72 -8.28 -1.88
C ASP A 157 10.32 -8.55 -2.43
N GLN A 158 10.13 -8.24 -3.71
CA GLN A 158 8.86 -8.47 -4.40
C GLN A 158 8.46 -9.95 -4.50
N LYS A 159 9.40 -10.89 -4.32
CA LYS A 159 9.12 -12.33 -4.36
C LYS A 159 8.49 -12.83 -3.06
N ALA A 160 8.68 -12.11 -1.95
CA ALA A 160 8.12 -12.46 -0.64
C ALA A 160 6.62 -12.10 -0.50
N THR A 161 6.08 -11.25 -1.37
CA THR A 161 4.67 -10.82 -1.31
C THR A 161 3.71 -11.91 -1.78
N GLY A 162 2.66 -12.16 -1.00
CA GLY A 162 1.55 -13.12 -1.11
C GLY A 162 1.12 -13.67 -2.50
N LEU A 163 -0.15 -14.04 -2.63
CA LEU A 163 -0.72 -14.52 -3.89
C LEU A 163 -1.07 -13.31 -4.79
N ASN A 164 -0.10 -12.83 -5.55
CA ASN A 164 -0.34 -11.80 -6.56
C ASN A 164 -0.28 -12.42 -7.96
N PRO A 165 -1.43 -12.60 -8.65
CA PRO A 165 -1.49 -13.22 -9.99
C PRO A 165 -0.72 -12.44 -11.07
N THR A 166 -0.46 -11.16 -10.86
CA THR A 166 0.33 -10.36 -11.81
C THR A 166 1.83 -10.63 -11.71
N ILE A 167 2.30 -11.10 -10.56
CA ILE A 167 3.73 -11.34 -10.28
C ILE A 167 4.05 -12.84 -10.39
N ARG A 168 3.11 -13.72 -10.01
CA ARG A 168 3.30 -15.17 -10.01
C ARG A 168 2.38 -15.86 -11.01
N VAL A 169 2.94 -16.82 -11.75
CA VAL A 169 2.13 -17.73 -12.57
C VAL A 169 1.43 -18.72 -11.64
N LEU A 170 0.13 -18.54 -11.45
CA LEU A 170 -0.70 -19.41 -10.63
C LEU A 170 -1.35 -20.51 -11.49
N SER A 171 -1.63 -21.69 -10.91
CA SER A 171 -2.49 -22.68 -11.57
C SER A 171 -3.92 -22.15 -11.74
N ILE A 172 -4.70 -22.71 -12.68
CA ILE A 172 -6.11 -22.32 -12.91
C ILE A 172 -6.90 -22.41 -11.61
N LYS A 173 -6.75 -23.51 -10.85
CA LYS A 173 -7.37 -23.66 -9.53
C LYS A 173 -6.98 -22.54 -8.56
N SER A 174 -5.71 -22.19 -8.51
CA SER A 174 -5.22 -21.10 -7.64
C SER A 174 -5.71 -19.72 -8.07
N LEU A 175 -5.93 -19.50 -9.37
CA LEU A 175 -6.55 -18.26 -9.89
C LEU A 175 -7.97 -18.10 -9.39
N PHE A 176 -8.80 -19.12 -9.48
CA PHE A 176 -10.17 -19.07 -8.94
C PHE A 176 -10.20 -18.93 -7.42
N LEU A 177 -9.36 -19.69 -6.70
CA LEU A 177 -9.24 -19.56 -5.25
C LEU A 177 -8.76 -18.16 -4.82
N SER A 178 -7.99 -17.47 -5.66
CA SER A 178 -7.52 -16.10 -5.37
C SER A 178 -8.65 -15.09 -5.22
N ILE A 179 -9.82 -15.33 -5.83
CA ILE A 179 -10.99 -14.45 -5.76
C ILE A 179 -11.51 -14.30 -4.32
N PHE A 180 -11.37 -15.35 -3.49
CA PHE A 180 -11.84 -15.35 -2.11
C PHE A 180 -10.71 -15.45 -1.08
N SER A 181 -9.46 -15.65 -1.50
CA SER A 181 -8.32 -15.78 -0.59
C SER A 181 -7.95 -14.43 0.02
N ILE A 182 -7.88 -14.36 1.35
CA ILE A 182 -7.42 -13.17 2.08
C ILE A 182 -5.94 -12.81 1.79
N ARG A 183 -5.17 -13.76 1.24
CA ARG A 183 -3.78 -13.55 0.79
C ARG A 183 -3.69 -13.07 -0.66
N SER A 184 -4.81 -12.71 -1.28
CA SER A 184 -4.85 -12.28 -2.67
C SER A 184 -5.31 -10.83 -2.81
N THR A 185 -4.62 -10.09 -3.65
CA THR A 185 -5.05 -8.74 -4.07
C THR A 185 -6.33 -8.76 -4.90
N ASN A 186 -6.73 -9.93 -5.45
CA ASN A 186 -7.96 -10.14 -6.22
C ASN A 186 -9.16 -10.54 -5.35
N ASN A 187 -9.04 -10.48 -4.01
CA ASN A 187 -10.15 -10.85 -3.13
C ASN A 187 -11.34 -9.88 -3.33
N VAL A 188 -12.45 -10.41 -3.86
CA VAL A 188 -13.65 -9.63 -4.17
C VAL A 188 -14.28 -9.01 -2.92
N VAL A 189 -14.27 -9.74 -1.80
CA VAL A 189 -14.82 -9.23 -0.53
C VAL A 189 -14.01 -8.05 0.00
N VAL A 190 -12.68 -8.13 -0.07
CA VAL A 190 -11.80 -7.02 0.32
C VAL A 190 -12.02 -5.82 -0.61
N ARG A 191 -12.13 -6.04 -1.93
CA ARG A 191 -12.38 -4.95 -2.89
C ARG A 191 -13.73 -4.29 -2.69
N THR A 192 -14.78 -5.05 -2.37
CA THR A 192 -16.10 -4.49 -2.02
C THR A 192 -16.02 -3.64 -0.75
N LYS A 193 -15.39 -4.16 0.30
CA LYS A 193 -15.19 -3.42 1.55
C LYS A 193 -14.36 -2.14 1.33
N LEU A 194 -13.32 -2.20 0.49
CA LEU A 194 -12.55 -1.01 0.12
C LEU A 194 -13.44 0.00 -0.60
N ALA A 195 -14.20 -0.40 -1.62
CA ALA A 195 -15.12 0.49 -2.31
C ALA A 195 -16.03 1.25 -1.31
N ILE A 196 -16.63 0.53 -0.35
CA ILE A 196 -17.53 1.12 0.64
C ILE A 196 -16.78 2.06 1.61
N LYS A 197 -15.54 1.73 1.98
CA LYS A 197 -14.81 2.47 3.03
C LYS A 197 -13.99 3.64 2.49
N ILE A 198 -13.40 3.49 1.29
CA ILE A 198 -12.48 4.50 0.75
C ILE A 198 -13.06 5.34 -0.41
N ALA A 199 -14.05 4.85 -1.17
CA ALA A 199 -14.66 5.66 -2.21
C ALA A 199 -15.64 6.68 -1.61
N PRO A 200 -15.81 7.87 -2.20
CA PRO A 200 -16.93 8.76 -1.90
C PRO A 200 -18.25 8.04 -2.20
N TRP A 201 -19.32 8.36 -1.47
CA TRP A 201 -20.60 7.64 -1.56
C TRP A 201 -21.14 7.54 -2.99
N TYR A 202 -21.01 8.61 -3.80
CA TYR A 202 -21.46 8.66 -5.19
C TYR A 202 -20.64 7.77 -6.15
N ALA A 203 -19.41 7.43 -5.77
CA ALA A 203 -18.52 6.61 -6.59
C ALA A 203 -18.52 5.12 -6.18
N ILE A 204 -19.14 4.74 -5.05
CA ILE A 204 -19.11 3.36 -4.56
C ILE A 204 -19.52 2.33 -5.62
N PRO A 205 -20.66 2.47 -6.33
CA PRO A 205 -21.10 1.48 -7.30
C PRO A 205 -20.11 1.31 -8.46
N THR A 206 -19.67 2.42 -9.05
CA THR A 206 -18.75 2.40 -10.21
C THR A 206 -17.35 1.94 -9.79
N TYR A 207 -16.88 2.38 -8.64
CA TYR A 207 -15.58 1.91 -8.08
C TYR A 207 -15.58 0.40 -7.85
N ALA A 208 -16.64 -0.16 -7.26
CA ALA A 208 -16.79 -1.60 -7.04
C ALA A 208 -16.85 -2.35 -8.37
N PHE A 209 -17.69 -1.91 -9.30
CA PHE A 209 -17.83 -2.51 -10.62
C PHE A 209 -16.50 -2.57 -11.38
N ILE A 210 -15.77 -1.44 -11.44
CA ILE A 210 -14.47 -1.37 -12.11
C ILE A 210 -13.43 -2.24 -11.38
N SER A 211 -13.49 -2.34 -10.04
CA SER A 211 -12.64 -3.27 -9.29
C SER A 211 -12.87 -4.72 -9.74
N TYR A 212 -14.14 -5.13 -9.95
CA TYR A 212 -14.47 -6.48 -10.43
C TYR A 212 -13.99 -6.71 -11.86
N LEU A 213 -14.15 -5.71 -12.74
CA LEU A 213 -13.60 -5.79 -14.11
C LEU A 213 -12.08 -5.97 -14.09
N LYS A 214 -11.36 -5.25 -13.23
CA LYS A 214 -9.89 -5.41 -13.05
C LYS A 214 -9.51 -6.81 -12.57
N ILE A 215 -10.28 -7.38 -11.61
CA ILE A 215 -10.08 -8.75 -11.14
C ILE A 215 -10.28 -9.74 -12.28
N PHE A 216 -11.41 -9.62 -13.00
CA PHE A 216 -11.74 -10.49 -14.13
C PHE A 216 -10.68 -10.44 -15.24
N SER A 217 -10.27 -9.23 -15.64
CA SER A 217 -9.20 -9.03 -16.63
C SER A 217 -7.88 -9.65 -16.18
N THR A 218 -7.50 -9.52 -14.90
CA THR A 218 -6.28 -10.13 -14.35
C THR A 218 -6.35 -11.66 -14.45
N ILE A 219 -7.50 -12.26 -14.13
CA ILE A 219 -7.70 -13.71 -14.22
C ILE A 219 -7.62 -14.16 -15.68
N LEU A 220 -8.33 -13.49 -16.58
CA LEU A 220 -8.34 -13.81 -18.01
C LEU A 220 -6.92 -13.76 -18.62
N ILE A 221 -6.19 -12.67 -18.37
CA ILE A 221 -4.80 -12.52 -18.85
C ILE A 221 -3.90 -13.64 -18.28
N SER A 222 -4.06 -13.98 -17.01
CA SER A 222 -3.29 -15.05 -16.38
C SER A 222 -3.62 -16.43 -16.98
N MET A 223 -4.87 -16.69 -17.29
CA MET A 223 -5.31 -17.91 -17.99
C MET A 223 -4.71 -18.01 -19.40
N LEU A 224 -4.75 -16.91 -20.16
CA LEU A 224 -4.14 -16.85 -21.49
C LEU A 224 -2.64 -17.12 -21.45
N LYS A 225 -1.92 -16.52 -20.48
CA LYS A 225 -0.47 -16.80 -20.28
C LYS A 225 -0.20 -18.27 -19.97
N LEU A 226 -1.05 -18.92 -19.17
CA LEU A 226 -0.91 -20.36 -18.87
C LEU A 226 -1.13 -21.21 -20.11
N PHE A 227 -2.15 -20.87 -20.91
CA PHE A 227 -2.46 -21.58 -22.15
C PHE A 227 -1.30 -21.49 -23.16
N LEU A 228 -0.80 -20.28 -23.41
CA LEU A 228 0.33 -20.06 -24.32
C LEU A 228 1.59 -20.81 -23.87
N LYS A 229 1.91 -20.78 -22.57
CA LYS A 229 3.07 -21.53 -22.04
C LYS A 229 2.95 -23.04 -22.19
N LYS A 230 1.76 -23.60 -22.25
CA LYS A 230 1.53 -25.04 -22.47
C LYS A 230 1.76 -25.44 -23.93
N HIS A 231 1.56 -24.53 -24.87
CA HIS A 231 1.73 -24.80 -26.31
C HIS A 231 3.14 -24.47 -26.85
N THR A 232 4.00 -23.84 -26.04
CA THR A 232 5.40 -23.54 -26.40
C THR A 232 6.41 -24.52 -25.78
N ARG A 233 5.93 -25.59 -25.15
CA ARG A 233 6.70 -26.76 -24.69
C ARG A 233 6.28 -28.00 -25.48
#